data_edf8f0c0ec9179f96f2a952307755479
#
_entry.id   edf8f0c0ec9179f96f2a952307755479
#
_cell.length_a   1.000
_cell.length_b   1.000
_cell.length_c   1.000
_cell.angle_alpha   90.00
_cell.angle_beta   90.00
_cell.angle_gamma   90.00
#
_symmetry.space_group_name_H-M   'P 1'
#
loop_
_entity.id
_entity.type
_entity.pdbx_description
1 polymer ?
#
loop_
_entity_poly.entity_id
_entity_poly.type
_entity_poly.pdbx_seq_one_letter_code
_entity_poly.pdbx_strand_id
1 'polypeptide(L)'
;MMKRIWISAGHQENTGANGYIKEGEQAIYLRDKITSILKDKISSDIVIANDSDDDSLTQTIQGMRTYNPDISLDIHFNAFQTESASGSEIYISDMKSSKMAEKMLSVTCDTLGTKNRGVKVENQSQHNRLGMLHCNNKNAIMMLLEICFVTNKNDTDRYMVNRDILAEKIADVILAQFMQ
;
A
#
# COMPACT_ATOMS: atom_id res chain seq x y z
N MET A 1 -13.20 -20.63 6.61
CA MET A 1 -11.89 -20.26 7.23
C MET A 1 -11.80 -18.75 7.23
N MET A 2 -11.44 -18.16 8.37
CA MET A 2 -11.37 -16.69 8.52
C MET A 2 -10.30 -16.09 7.61
N LYS A 3 -10.65 -15.08 6.85
CA LYS A 3 -9.73 -14.33 5.96
C LYS A 3 -9.11 -13.16 6.70
N ARG A 4 -7.83 -12.92 6.48
CA ARG A 4 -7.05 -11.93 7.22
C ARG A 4 -6.45 -10.90 6.28
N ILE A 5 -6.72 -9.63 6.55
CA ILE A 5 -6.18 -8.49 5.81
C ILE A 5 -5.25 -7.73 6.76
N TRP A 6 -4.05 -7.40 6.29
CA TRP A 6 -3.13 -6.47 6.95
C TRP A 6 -2.93 -5.26 6.06
N ILE A 7 -3.06 -4.07 6.64
CA ILE A 7 -2.75 -2.81 5.96
C ILE A 7 -1.81 -2.01 6.86
N SER A 8 -0.67 -1.61 6.33
CA SER A 8 0.33 -0.81 7.03
C SER A 8 0.62 0.50 6.33
N ALA A 9 0.98 1.50 7.14
CA ALA A 9 1.62 2.71 6.68
C ALA A 9 3.13 2.50 6.68
N GLY A 10 3.80 2.75 5.55
CA GLY A 10 5.22 2.44 5.39
C GLY A 10 6.14 3.19 6.34
N HIS A 11 5.65 4.29 6.93
CA HIS A 11 6.42 5.16 7.82
C HIS A 11 5.57 5.68 8.98
N GLN A 12 6.23 5.97 10.11
CA GLN A 12 5.66 6.71 11.23
C GLN A 12 5.32 8.15 10.81
N GLU A 13 4.44 8.82 11.54
CA GLU A 13 3.89 10.14 11.21
C GLU A 13 4.93 11.18 10.76
N ASN A 14 6.06 11.25 11.43
CA ASN A 14 7.11 12.25 11.17
C ASN A 14 8.34 11.66 10.48
N THR A 15 8.22 10.49 9.85
CA THR A 15 9.30 9.80 9.14
C THR A 15 8.96 9.60 7.67
N GLY A 16 9.89 9.03 6.90
CA GLY A 16 9.74 8.86 5.46
C GLY A 16 10.15 10.08 4.64
N ALA A 17 9.77 10.06 3.38
CA ALA A 17 10.13 11.13 2.46
C ALA A 17 9.31 12.41 2.70
N ASN A 18 9.96 13.54 2.51
CA ASN A 18 9.37 14.88 2.60
C ASN A 18 9.48 15.61 1.27
N GLY A 19 8.39 16.22 0.86
CA GLY A 19 8.29 17.02 -0.35
C GLY A 19 7.16 18.02 -0.24
N TYR A 20 6.28 18.07 -1.22
CA TYR A 20 5.04 18.86 -1.17
C TYR A 20 4.04 18.31 -0.16
N ILE A 21 4.15 17.02 0.16
CA ILE A 21 3.45 16.35 1.26
C ILE A 21 4.46 15.51 2.04
N LYS A 22 4.10 15.09 3.27
CA LYS A 22 4.90 14.17 4.08
C LYS A 22 4.38 12.74 3.93
N GLU A 23 5.27 11.82 3.58
CA GLU A 23 4.93 10.43 3.33
C GLU A 23 4.22 9.78 4.52
N GLY A 24 4.80 9.83 5.73
CA GLY A 24 4.24 9.17 6.90
C GLY A 24 2.81 9.64 7.22
N GLU A 25 2.56 10.97 7.20
CA GLU A 25 1.22 11.52 7.44
C GLU A 25 0.19 11.01 6.41
N GLN A 26 0.58 10.93 5.13
CA GLN A 26 -0.34 10.52 4.08
C GLN A 26 -0.53 9.01 4.00
N ALA A 27 0.49 8.23 4.32
CA ALA A 27 0.40 6.77 4.41
C ALA A 27 -0.55 6.36 5.56
N ILE A 28 -0.41 6.97 6.74
CA ILE A 28 -1.31 6.76 7.88
C ILE A 28 -2.75 7.14 7.50
N TYR A 29 -2.95 8.33 6.92
CA TYR A 29 -4.27 8.77 6.47
C TYR A 29 -4.93 7.74 5.54
N LEU A 30 -4.20 7.29 4.53
CA LEU A 30 -4.74 6.38 3.53
C LEU A 30 -5.00 4.98 4.10
N ARG A 31 -4.09 4.45 4.94
CA ARG A 31 -4.29 3.20 5.69
C ARG A 31 -5.58 3.24 6.50
N ASP A 32 -5.78 4.29 7.29
CA ASP A 32 -6.92 4.41 8.19
C ASP A 32 -8.23 4.54 7.41
N LYS A 33 -8.22 5.33 6.33
CA LYS A 33 -9.39 5.50 5.46
C LYS A 33 -9.78 4.17 4.79
N ILE A 34 -8.83 3.45 4.20
CA ILE A 34 -9.07 2.13 3.60
C ILE A 34 -9.61 1.16 4.65
N THR A 35 -9.00 1.13 5.83
CA THR A 35 -9.40 0.24 6.93
C THR A 35 -10.83 0.54 7.39
N SER A 36 -11.20 1.81 7.53
CA SER A 36 -12.58 2.21 7.89
C SER A 36 -13.57 1.72 6.83
N ILE A 37 -13.30 1.98 5.55
CA ILE A 37 -14.17 1.55 4.45
C ILE A 37 -14.31 0.02 4.41
N LEU A 38 -13.22 -0.71 4.60
CA LEU A 38 -13.26 -2.16 4.64
C LEU A 38 -14.09 -2.67 5.80
N LYS A 39 -13.92 -2.13 7.02
CA LYS A 39 -14.69 -2.54 8.22
C LYS A 39 -16.19 -2.37 8.02
N ASP A 40 -16.63 -1.37 7.27
CA ASP A 40 -18.04 -1.13 6.98
C ASP A 40 -18.62 -2.11 5.94
N LYS A 41 -17.75 -2.76 5.12
CA LYS A 41 -18.16 -3.58 3.98
C LYS A 41 -17.91 -5.09 4.15
N ILE A 42 -17.06 -5.50 5.10
CA ILE A 42 -16.67 -6.91 5.26
C ILE A 42 -17.75 -7.73 5.96
N SER A 43 -17.78 -9.03 5.62
CA SER A 43 -18.55 -10.05 6.32
C SER A 43 -17.81 -10.55 7.59
N SER A 44 -18.53 -11.25 8.46
CA SER A 44 -18.00 -11.72 9.75
C SER A 44 -16.84 -12.73 9.65
N ASP A 45 -16.57 -13.26 8.46
CA ASP A 45 -15.49 -14.20 8.18
C ASP A 45 -14.19 -13.52 7.69
N ILE A 46 -14.18 -12.16 7.61
CA ILE A 46 -13.01 -11.35 7.28
C ILE A 46 -12.62 -10.52 8.49
N VAL A 47 -11.34 -10.49 8.80
CA VAL A 47 -10.75 -9.65 9.87
C VAL A 47 -9.62 -8.78 9.32
N ILE A 48 -9.49 -7.59 9.88
CA ILE A 48 -8.50 -6.60 9.45
C ILE A 48 -7.65 -6.20 10.66
N ALA A 49 -6.35 -6.07 10.44
CA ALA A 49 -5.41 -5.47 11.38
C ALA A 49 -4.49 -4.49 10.66
N ASN A 50 -3.98 -3.54 11.42
CA ASN A 50 -3.04 -2.51 11.01
C ASN A 50 -1.81 -2.53 11.91
N ASP A 51 -0.74 -1.86 11.46
CA ASP A 51 0.33 -1.40 12.31
C ASP A 51 -0.14 -0.26 13.23
N SER A 52 0.67 0.07 14.24
CA SER A 52 0.51 1.28 15.04
C SER A 52 1.33 2.43 14.43
N ASP A 53 0.86 3.68 14.62
CA ASP A 53 1.54 4.87 14.12
C ASP A 53 2.95 5.06 14.69
N ASP A 54 3.20 4.47 15.87
CA ASP A 54 4.49 4.54 16.56
C ASP A 54 5.38 3.31 16.33
N ASP A 55 4.90 2.30 15.58
CA ASP A 55 5.67 1.08 15.34
C ASP A 55 6.91 1.38 14.48
N SER A 56 8.07 0.91 14.95
CA SER A 56 9.25 0.81 14.09
C SER A 56 9.03 -0.22 12.99
N LEU A 57 9.77 -0.11 11.89
CA LEU A 57 9.70 -1.09 10.77
C LEU A 57 9.83 -2.54 11.28
N THR A 58 10.69 -2.80 12.28
CA THR A 58 10.86 -4.14 12.85
C THR A 58 9.59 -4.61 13.58
N GLN A 59 8.93 -3.73 14.33
CA GLN A 59 7.68 -4.04 15.03
C GLN A 59 6.54 -4.27 14.03
N THR A 60 6.41 -3.43 13.01
CA THR A 60 5.42 -3.61 11.93
C THR A 60 5.60 -4.95 11.22
N ILE A 61 6.83 -5.31 10.82
CA ILE A 61 7.14 -6.61 10.21
C ILE A 61 6.79 -7.77 11.14
N GLN A 62 7.13 -7.68 12.43
CA GLN A 62 6.82 -8.72 13.41
C GLN A 62 5.32 -8.86 13.65
N GLY A 63 4.60 -7.75 13.76
CA GLY A 63 3.14 -7.71 13.89
C GLY A 63 2.46 -8.38 12.69
N MET A 64 2.81 -7.98 11.48
CA MET A 64 2.31 -8.56 10.24
C MET A 64 2.59 -10.06 10.15
N ARG A 65 3.80 -10.51 10.47
CA ARG A 65 4.16 -11.95 10.44
C ARG A 65 3.41 -12.76 11.49
N THR A 66 3.19 -12.20 12.68
CA THR A 66 2.41 -12.83 13.75
C THR A 66 0.94 -12.92 13.36
N TYR A 67 0.41 -11.86 12.77
CA TYR A 67 -0.97 -11.84 12.26
C TYR A 67 -1.17 -12.82 11.11
N ASN A 68 -0.15 -13.04 10.29
CA ASN A 68 -0.10 -14.03 9.22
C ASN A 68 -1.24 -13.85 8.20
N PRO A 69 -1.28 -12.73 7.45
CA PRO A 69 -2.39 -12.36 6.59
C PRO A 69 -2.54 -13.23 5.35
N ASP A 70 -3.74 -13.20 4.73
CA ASP A 70 -3.98 -13.68 3.37
C ASP A 70 -3.69 -12.59 2.32
N ILE A 71 -3.93 -11.31 2.70
CA ILE A 71 -3.59 -10.13 1.91
C ILE A 71 -2.87 -9.14 2.81
N SER A 72 -1.73 -8.62 2.34
CA SER A 72 -1.01 -7.51 2.97
C SER A 72 -0.77 -6.40 1.96
N LEU A 73 -1.12 -5.17 2.34
CA LEU A 73 -0.83 -3.96 1.60
C LEU A 73 -0.03 -3.01 2.48
N ASP A 74 1.18 -2.69 2.06
CA ASP A 74 2.04 -1.68 2.66
C ASP A 74 1.99 -0.41 1.82
N ILE A 75 1.70 0.74 2.42
CA ILE A 75 1.43 2.00 1.71
C ILE A 75 2.61 2.93 1.87
N HIS A 76 3.19 3.33 0.75
CA HIS A 76 4.34 4.22 0.65
C HIS A 76 4.12 5.34 -0.35
N PHE A 77 5.00 6.33 -0.32
CA PHE A 77 5.12 7.38 -1.32
C PHE A 77 6.58 7.52 -1.74
N ASN A 78 6.79 7.58 -3.02
CA ASN A 78 8.11 7.68 -3.60
C ASN A 78 8.70 9.10 -3.49
N ALA A 79 10.02 9.20 -3.56
CA ALA A 79 10.73 10.46 -3.65
C ALA A 79 11.91 10.37 -4.61
N PHE A 80 12.27 11.50 -5.21
CA PHE A 80 13.46 11.60 -6.05
C PHE A 80 14.12 12.98 -5.89
N GLN A 81 15.39 13.10 -6.28
CA GLN A 81 16.14 14.34 -6.16
C GLN A 81 15.58 15.49 -7.01
N THR A 82 14.88 15.17 -8.09
CA THR A 82 14.28 16.15 -9.00
C THR A 82 12.76 15.97 -9.06
N GLU A 83 12.04 17.05 -9.29
CA GLU A 83 10.58 17.05 -9.45
C GLU A 83 10.09 16.36 -10.74
N SER A 84 11.01 15.96 -11.62
CA SER A 84 10.66 15.30 -12.89
C SER A 84 10.22 13.84 -12.72
N ALA A 85 10.58 13.19 -11.61
CA ALA A 85 10.11 11.84 -11.32
C ALA A 85 8.62 11.88 -10.95
N SER A 86 7.82 11.01 -11.55
CA SER A 86 6.36 11.01 -11.44
C SER A 86 5.80 9.61 -11.64
N GLY A 87 4.63 9.34 -11.07
CA GLY A 87 3.88 8.13 -11.31
C GLY A 87 3.79 7.21 -10.11
N SER A 88 3.04 6.12 -10.27
CA SER A 88 2.79 5.11 -9.26
C SER A 88 3.44 3.79 -9.63
N GLU A 89 3.91 3.02 -8.66
CA GLU A 89 4.47 1.69 -8.86
C GLU A 89 4.09 0.76 -7.70
N ILE A 90 4.20 -0.54 -7.90
CA ILE A 90 3.91 -1.52 -6.86
C ILE A 90 4.97 -2.62 -6.86
N TYR A 91 5.42 -3.00 -5.67
CA TYR A 91 6.38 -4.06 -5.47
C TYR A 91 5.72 -5.32 -4.94
N ILE A 92 6.20 -6.47 -5.41
CA ILE A 92 5.79 -7.81 -4.99
C ILE A 92 7.03 -8.67 -4.74
N SER A 93 6.92 -9.69 -3.87
CA SER A 93 8.01 -10.67 -3.67
C SER A 93 7.94 -11.83 -4.65
N ASP A 94 6.76 -12.14 -5.19
CA ASP A 94 6.52 -13.26 -6.10
C ASP A 94 5.33 -13.03 -7.05
N MET A 95 5.27 -13.82 -8.12
CA MET A 95 4.31 -13.65 -9.21
C MET A 95 2.87 -14.01 -8.85
N LYS A 96 2.61 -14.71 -7.73
CA LYS A 96 1.22 -14.98 -7.30
C LYS A 96 0.46 -13.70 -6.93
N SER A 97 1.20 -12.66 -6.51
CA SER A 97 0.64 -11.35 -6.18
C SER A 97 0.38 -10.47 -7.42
N SER A 98 0.92 -10.83 -8.61
CA SER A 98 0.94 -9.95 -9.79
C SER A 98 -0.45 -9.52 -10.26
N LYS A 99 -1.41 -10.45 -10.33
CA LYS A 99 -2.77 -10.15 -10.82
C LYS A 99 -3.48 -9.09 -9.95
N MET A 100 -3.34 -9.19 -8.62
CA MET A 100 -3.92 -8.21 -7.71
C MET A 100 -3.13 -6.91 -7.73
N ALA A 101 -1.79 -6.99 -7.79
CA ALA A 101 -0.92 -5.83 -7.89
C ALA A 101 -1.18 -5.01 -9.17
N GLU A 102 -1.40 -5.66 -10.32
CA GLU A 102 -1.76 -5.00 -11.57
C GLU A 102 -3.08 -4.23 -11.46
N LYS A 103 -4.11 -4.85 -10.85
CA LYS A 103 -5.40 -4.20 -10.60
C LYS A 103 -5.25 -3.02 -9.65
N MET A 104 -4.51 -3.20 -8.55
CA MET A 104 -4.25 -2.18 -7.54
C MET A 104 -3.54 -0.97 -8.16
N LEU A 105 -2.49 -1.22 -8.94
CA LEU A 105 -1.74 -0.17 -9.64
C LEU A 105 -2.59 0.52 -10.71
N SER A 106 -3.39 -0.22 -11.47
CA SER A 106 -4.29 0.38 -12.47
C SER A 106 -5.27 1.35 -11.82
N VAL A 107 -6.01 0.91 -10.78
CA VAL A 107 -6.97 1.81 -10.12
C VAL A 107 -6.29 3.02 -9.48
N THR A 108 -5.07 2.87 -8.97
CA THR A 108 -4.28 3.99 -8.43
C THR A 108 -3.94 4.99 -9.52
N CYS A 109 -3.38 4.53 -10.63
CA CYS A 109 -3.02 5.38 -11.77
C CYS A 109 -4.24 6.05 -12.40
N ASP A 110 -5.33 5.31 -12.61
CA ASP A 110 -6.56 5.83 -13.22
C ASP A 110 -7.23 6.89 -12.33
N THR A 111 -7.24 6.66 -11.00
CA THR A 111 -7.84 7.60 -10.05
C THR A 111 -7.04 8.88 -9.93
N LEU A 112 -5.72 8.78 -9.88
CA LEU A 112 -4.83 9.93 -9.73
C LEU A 112 -4.43 10.58 -11.06
N GLY A 113 -4.66 9.92 -12.19
CA GLY A 113 -4.13 10.34 -13.48
C GLY A 113 -2.60 10.34 -13.52
N THR A 114 -1.96 9.45 -12.76
CA THR A 114 -0.49 9.33 -12.68
C THR A 114 0.04 8.32 -13.69
N LYS A 115 1.34 8.43 -14.00
CA LYS A 115 2.00 7.46 -14.88
C LYS A 115 2.07 6.09 -14.19
N ASN A 116 1.67 5.02 -14.89
CA ASN A 116 1.90 3.66 -14.46
C ASN A 116 3.37 3.27 -14.70
N ARG A 117 4.12 3.01 -13.61
CA ARG A 117 5.54 2.63 -13.64
C ARG A 117 5.76 1.12 -13.58
N GLY A 118 4.67 0.36 -13.48
CA GLY A 118 4.64 -1.10 -13.55
C GLY A 118 4.66 -1.79 -12.19
N VAL A 119 4.31 -3.08 -12.24
CA VAL A 119 4.52 -4.03 -11.15
C VAL A 119 5.99 -4.46 -11.19
N LYS A 120 6.66 -4.40 -10.07
CA LYS A 120 8.09 -4.70 -9.91
C LYS A 120 8.29 -5.80 -8.88
N VAL A 121 9.31 -6.62 -9.09
CA VAL A 121 9.79 -7.53 -8.03
C VAL A 121 10.73 -6.78 -7.08
N GLU A 122 10.72 -7.15 -5.81
CA GLU A 122 11.44 -6.45 -4.75
C GLU A 122 12.94 -6.20 -5.01
N ASN A 123 13.61 -7.07 -5.76
CA ASN A 123 15.02 -6.90 -6.15
C ASN A 123 15.25 -5.74 -7.14
N GLN A 124 14.20 -5.15 -7.68
CA GLN A 124 14.24 -3.93 -8.49
C GLN A 124 14.09 -2.65 -7.63
N SER A 125 13.85 -2.81 -6.32
CA SER A 125 13.86 -1.70 -5.36
C SER A 125 15.29 -1.33 -4.97
N GLN A 126 15.43 -0.19 -4.29
CA GLN A 126 16.75 0.24 -3.75
C GLN A 126 17.28 -0.71 -2.65
N HIS A 127 16.44 -1.54 -2.04
CA HIS A 127 16.75 -2.38 -0.88
C HIS A 127 16.93 -3.86 -1.20
N ASN A 128 16.83 -4.29 -2.47
CA ASN A 128 16.91 -5.69 -2.91
C ASN A 128 15.91 -6.65 -2.23
N ARG A 129 15.50 -6.39 -0.99
CA ARG A 129 14.52 -7.15 -0.23
C ARG A 129 13.69 -6.22 0.64
N LEU A 130 12.38 -6.35 0.55
CA LEU A 130 11.40 -5.56 1.30
C LEU A 130 10.74 -6.45 2.38
N GLY A 131 11.03 -6.17 3.66
CA GLY A 131 10.60 -7.00 4.78
C GLY A 131 9.09 -7.23 4.85
N MET A 132 8.31 -6.24 4.46
CA MET A 132 6.85 -6.28 4.45
C MET A 132 6.25 -7.20 3.38
N LEU A 133 7.05 -7.66 2.41
CA LEU A 133 6.61 -8.60 1.37
C LEU A 133 6.78 -10.09 1.76
N HIS A 134 7.11 -10.38 3.03
CA HIS A 134 7.40 -11.75 3.50
C HIS A 134 6.70 -12.08 4.81
N CYS A 135 5.73 -12.99 4.77
CA CYS A 135 5.10 -13.58 5.94
C CYS A 135 5.20 -15.12 5.93
N ASN A 136 4.64 -15.77 6.95
CA ASN A 136 4.67 -17.23 7.06
C ASN A 136 3.63 -17.93 6.17
N ASN A 137 2.55 -17.23 5.80
CA ASN A 137 1.55 -17.76 4.88
C ASN A 137 2.08 -17.73 3.44
N LYS A 138 2.47 -18.91 2.94
CA LYS A 138 3.01 -19.06 1.57
C LYS A 138 2.00 -18.72 0.46
N ASN A 139 0.72 -18.63 0.80
CA ASN A 139 -0.34 -18.27 -0.16
C ASN A 139 -0.75 -16.81 -0.06
N ALA A 140 -0.16 -16.04 0.85
CA ALA A 140 -0.49 -14.63 1.01
C ALA A 140 -0.15 -13.81 -0.23
N ILE A 141 -1.01 -12.85 -0.54
CA ILE A 141 -0.78 -11.80 -1.54
C ILE A 141 -0.14 -10.63 -0.81
N MET A 142 1.12 -10.35 -1.12
CA MET A 142 1.92 -9.33 -0.45
C MET A 142 2.31 -8.22 -1.44
N MET A 143 1.96 -6.98 -1.10
CA MET A 143 2.15 -5.83 -1.97
C MET A 143 2.67 -4.63 -1.18
N LEU A 144 3.59 -3.86 -1.79
CA LEU A 144 4.00 -2.54 -1.33
C LEU A 144 3.67 -1.55 -2.46
N LEU A 145 2.79 -0.61 -2.18
CA LEU A 145 2.29 0.36 -3.15
C LEU A 145 2.90 1.73 -2.93
N GLU A 146 3.65 2.20 -3.90
CA GLU A 146 4.15 3.56 -4.03
C GLU A 146 3.10 4.41 -4.76
N ILE A 147 2.36 5.20 -3.98
CA ILE A 147 1.17 5.95 -4.46
C ILE A 147 1.56 6.97 -5.53
N CYS A 148 2.54 7.82 -5.23
CA CYS A 148 3.04 8.86 -6.12
C CYS A 148 4.34 9.45 -5.57
N PHE A 149 4.97 10.38 -6.28
CA PHE A 149 6.18 11.05 -5.79
C PHE A 149 5.82 12.26 -4.93
N VAL A 150 6.23 12.26 -3.64
CA VAL A 150 6.05 13.41 -2.74
C VAL A 150 6.81 14.66 -3.23
N THR A 151 7.84 14.46 -4.03
CA THR A 151 8.68 15.51 -4.62
C THR A 151 8.13 16.06 -5.94
N ASN A 152 7.03 15.51 -6.47
CA ASN A 152 6.38 16.00 -7.68
C ASN A 152 5.07 16.71 -7.35
N LYS A 153 5.01 18.01 -7.63
CA LYS A 153 3.85 18.84 -7.30
C LYS A 153 2.55 18.36 -7.97
N ASN A 154 2.62 17.98 -9.24
CA ASN A 154 1.42 17.52 -9.95
C ASN A 154 0.89 16.19 -9.41
N ASP A 155 1.78 15.25 -9.05
CA ASP A 155 1.40 13.98 -8.43
C ASP A 155 0.69 14.25 -7.09
N THR A 156 1.28 15.09 -6.25
CA THR A 156 0.76 15.38 -4.91
C THR A 156 -0.54 16.17 -4.95
N ASP A 157 -0.70 17.16 -5.84
CA ASP A 157 -1.96 17.89 -6.02
C ASP A 157 -3.11 16.94 -6.42
N ARG A 158 -2.85 16.03 -7.37
CA ARG A 158 -3.82 15.01 -7.80
C ARG A 158 -4.17 14.03 -6.70
N TYR A 159 -3.18 13.58 -5.93
CA TYR A 159 -3.39 12.73 -4.77
C TYR A 159 -4.28 13.45 -3.73
N MET A 160 -3.94 14.67 -3.33
CA MET A 160 -4.69 15.40 -2.30
C MET A 160 -6.17 15.63 -2.67
N VAL A 161 -6.47 15.82 -3.96
CA VAL A 161 -7.86 15.96 -4.44
C VAL A 161 -8.61 14.63 -4.46
N ASN A 162 -7.92 13.52 -4.78
CA ASN A 162 -8.56 12.24 -5.08
C ASN A 162 -8.33 11.14 -4.02
N ARG A 163 -7.64 11.43 -2.90
CA ARG A 163 -7.21 10.41 -1.94
C ARG A 163 -8.35 9.62 -1.30
N ASP A 164 -9.52 10.24 -1.10
CA ASP A 164 -10.69 9.55 -0.56
C ASP A 164 -11.28 8.56 -1.58
N ILE A 165 -11.38 8.99 -2.84
CA ILE A 165 -11.81 8.12 -3.94
C ILE A 165 -10.82 6.98 -4.15
N LEU A 166 -9.51 7.27 -4.03
CA LEU A 166 -8.47 6.25 -4.10
C LEU A 166 -8.64 5.21 -2.99
N ALA A 167 -8.89 5.64 -1.75
CA ALA A 167 -9.13 4.72 -0.63
C ALA A 167 -10.31 3.77 -0.90
N GLU A 168 -11.41 4.31 -1.44
CA GLU A 168 -12.58 3.50 -1.84
C GLU A 168 -12.22 2.46 -2.92
N LYS A 169 -11.52 2.89 -3.95
CA LYS A 169 -11.10 2.00 -5.05
C LYS A 169 -10.13 0.90 -4.60
N ILE A 170 -9.18 1.23 -3.72
CA ILE A 170 -8.26 0.25 -3.12
C ILE A 170 -9.05 -0.77 -2.29
N ALA A 171 -9.98 -0.32 -1.44
CA ALA A 171 -10.82 -1.20 -0.65
C ALA A 171 -11.64 -2.15 -1.53
N ASP A 172 -12.23 -1.65 -2.63
CA ASP A 172 -12.99 -2.46 -3.58
C ASP A 172 -12.12 -3.53 -4.26
N VAL A 173 -10.86 -3.22 -4.61
CA VAL A 173 -9.91 -4.21 -5.16
C VAL A 173 -9.62 -5.31 -4.14
N ILE A 174 -9.43 -4.96 -2.86
CA ILE A 174 -9.18 -5.93 -1.79
C ILE A 174 -10.40 -6.84 -1.60
N LEU A 175 -11.61 -6.28 -1.51
CA LEU A 175 -12.84 -7.04 -1.32
C LEU A 175 -13.13 -7.98 -2.49
N ALA A 176 -12.92 -7.54 -3.71
CA ALA A 176 -13.13 -8.37 -4.91
C ALA A 176 -12.29 -9.66 -4.94
N GLN A 177 -11.19 -9.72 -4.18
CA GLN A 177 -10.36 -10.91 -4.06
C GLN A 177 -11.06 -12.02 -3.24
N PHE A 178 -11.99 -11.68 -2.34
CA PHE A 178 -12.71 -12.63 -1.50
C PHE A 178 -14.10 -13.01 -2.06
N MET A 179 -14.56 -12.33 -3.10
CA MET A 179 -15.86 -12.56 -3.73
C MET A 179 -15.78 -13.54 -4.94
N GLN A 180 -14.59 -14.11 -5.20
CA GLN A 180 -14.35 -15.05 -6.31
C GLN A 180 -14.52 -16.50 -5.90
#